data_48a97b6f181d46cff28323ee310629d8
#
_entry.id   48a97b6f181d46cff28323ee310629d8
#
_cell.length_a   1.000
_cell.length_b   1.000
_cell.length_c   1.000
_cell.angle_alpha   90.00
_cell.angle_beta   90.00
_cell.angle_gamma   90.00
#
_symmetry.space_group_name_H-M   'P 1'
#
loop_
_entity.id
_entity.type
_entity.pdbx_description
1 polymer ?
#
loop_
_entity_poly.entity_id
_entity_poly.type
_entity_poly.pdbx_seq_one_letter_code
_entity_poly.pdbx_strand_id
1 'polypeptide(L)'
;IVGAILFEDTMDRQIDGRASADYLWNVKHIVPFLKVDKGLAEEKDGAQVLKPIPNLDDLLARARDHGVFGTKMRSVIKLPGSGLQAVVDQQFEVARQILAAGLVPIIEPEVDIHSPEKGKAEEQLKEALLRGLDSLDDGQSVMLKLTLPDENNLYRELVEHPKVVRVVALSGGYNRDDACDKLAANHGVIASFSRALTEGLTAQQSDEEFNATLDAAITNIAKASNT
;
A
#
# COMPACT_ATOMS: atom_id res chain seq x y z
N ILE A 1 1.80 -11.55 10.11
CA ILE A 1 1.46 -10.93 8.80
C ILE A 1 -0.05 -11.03 8.62
N VAL A 2 -0.72 -9.90 8.38
CA VAL A 2 -2.19 -9.84 8.25
C VAL A 2 -2.67 -9.66 6.80
N GLY A 3 -1.82 -9.22 5.90
CA GLY A 3 -2.13 -9.03 4.48
C GLY A 3 -0.92 -9.26 3.59
N ALA A 4 -1.16 -9.68 2.35
CA ALA A 4 -0.13 -9.86 1.34
C ALA A 4 -0.58 -9.29 -0.02
N ILE A 5 0.33 -8.60 -0.71
CA ILE A 5 0.07 -8.02 -2.03
C ILE A 5 0.73 -8.93 -3.06
N LEU A 6 -0.10 -9.59 -3.84
CA LEU A 6 0.30 -10.50 -4.91
C LEU A 6 0.57 -9.73 -6.21
N PHE A 7 1.51 -10.22 -7.01
CA PHE A 7 1.57 -9.90 -8.42
C PHE A 7 0.58 -10.76 -9.20
N GLU A 8 0.25 -10.36 -10.42
CA GLU A 8 -0.73 -11.05 -11.26
C GLU A 8 -0.33 -12.51 -11.52
N ASP A 9 0.94 -12.75 -11.87
CA ASP A 9 1.47 -14.10 -12.07
C ASP A 9 1.47 -14.96 -10.80
N THR A 10 1.59 -14.35 -9.63
CA THR A 10 1.51 -15.04 -8.34
C THR A 10 0.06 -15.40 -8.00
N MET A 11 -0.89 -14.51 -8.31
CA MET A 11 -2.32 -14.80 -8.15
C MET A 11 -2.75 -16.03 -8.98
N ASP A 12 -2.23 -16.14 -10.20
CA ASP A 12 -2.57 -17.22 -11.13
C ASP A 12 -1.90 -18.58 -10.77
N ARG A 13 -0.98 -18.58 -9.80
CA ARG A 13 -0.31 -19.82 -9.33
C ARG A 13 -1.10 -20.54 -8.25
N GLN A 14 -0.57 -21.70 -7.89
CA GLN A 14 -1.06 -22.54 -6.79
C GLN A 14 0.03 -22.71 -5.73
N ILE A 15 -0.40 -22.86 -4.49
CA ILE A 15 0.40 -23.22 -3.33
C ILE A 15 -0.27 -24.47 -2.72
N ASP A 16 0.45 -25.58 -2.62
CA ASP A 16 -0.07 -26.84 -2.10
C ASP A 16 -1.38 -27.31 -2.79
N GLY A 17 -1.47 -27.10 -4.11
CA GLY A 17 -2.64 -27.49 -4.93
C GLY A 17 -3.86 -26.57 -4.79
N ARG A 18 -3.74 -25.44 -4.09
CA ARG A 18 -4.78 -24.41 -3.94
C ARG A 18 -4.41 -23.13 -4.68
N ALA A 19 -5.38 -22.37 -5.18
CA ALA A 19 -5.12 -21.04 -5.70
C ALA A 19 -4.42 -20.18 -4.64
N SER A 20 -3.45 -19.36 -5.03
CA SER A 20 -2.60 -18.60 -4.09
C SER A 20 -3.42 -17.75 -3.12
N ALA A 21 -4.46 -17.05 -3.58
CA ALA A 21 -5.32 -16.24 -2.72
C ALA A 21 -6.16 -17.09 -1.75
N ASP A 22 -6.69 -18.23 -2.20
CA ASP A 22 -7.39 -19.19 -1.35
C ASP A 22 -6.48 -19.76 -0.26
N TYR A 23 -5.25 -20.11 -0.60
CA TYR A 23 -4.26 -20.60 0.38
C TYR A 23 -3.95 -19.52 1.44
N LEU A 24 -3.72 -18.28 1.00
CA LEU A 24 -3.46 -17.18 1.93
C LEU A 24 -4.63 -16.98 2.89
N TRP A 25 -5.86 -16.91 2.38
CA TRP A 25 -7.02 -16.63 3.20
C TRP A 25 -7.42 -17.81 4.10
N ASN A 26 -7.62 -19.00 3.51
CA ASN A 26 -8.21 -20.13 4.23
C ASN A 26 -7.18 -20.98 5.02
N VAL A 27 -5.89 -20.92 4.67
CA VAL A 27 -4.85 -21.72 5.35
C VAL A 27 -3.97 -20.83 6.25
N LYS A 28 -3.60 -19.64 5.77
CA LYS A 28 -2.69 -18.75 6.51
C LYS A 28 -3.40 -17.60 7.24
N HIS A 29 -4.68 -17.39 6.98
CA HIS A 29 -5.47 -16.26 7.54
C HIS A 29 -4.85 -14.90 7.20
N ILE A 30 -4.32 -14.78 5.98
CA ILE A 30 -3.70 -13.57 5.43
C ILE A 30 -4.61 -13.03 4.34
N VAL A 31 -4.98 -11.75 4.43
CA VAL A 31 -5.83 -11.07 3.44
C VAL A 31 -5.07 -10.88 2.12
N PRO A 32 -5.55 -11.46 0.99
CA PRO A 32 -4.90 -11.32 -0.29
C PRO A 32 -5.30 -10.03 -1.01
N PHE A 33 -4.31 -9.27 -1.48
CA PHE A 33 -4.47 -8.12 -2.37
C PHE A 33 -3.76 -8.35 -3.69
N LEU A 34 -4.19 -7.69 -4.76
CA LEU A 34 -3.56 -7.75 -6.08
C LEU A 34 -2.94 -6.40 -6.45
N LYS A 35 -1.67 -6.39 -6.87
CA LYS A 35 -1.06 -5.23 -7.51
C LYS A 35 -1.60 -5.10 -8.94
N VAL A 36 -2.36 -4.03 -9.23
CA VAL A 36 -2.99 -3.81 -10.54
C VAL A 36 -2.23 -2.82 -11.41
N ASP A 37 -1.41 -1.94 -10.84
CA ASP A 37 -0.65 -0.95 -11.62
C ASP A 37 0.38 -1.61 -12.55
N LYS A 38 0.58 -1.04 -13.72
CA LYS A 38 1.54 -1.47 -14.75
C LYS A 38 2.84 -0.63 -14.73
N GLY A 39 3.13 0.00 -13.60
CA GLY A 39 4.27 0.88 -13.39
C GLY A 39 3.92 2.35 -13.54
N LEU A 40 4.96 3.19 -13.52
CA LEU A 40 4.85 4.64 -13.50
C LEU A 40 5.00 5.23 -14.91
N ALA A 41 4.21 6.27 -15.21
CA ALA A 41 4.41 7.11 -16.39
C ALA A 41 5.67 7.98 -16.24
N GLU A 42 6.02 8.72 -17.29
CA GLU A 42 7.10 9.71 -17.21
C GLU A 42 6.80 10.77 -16.15
N GLU A 43 7.86 11.28 -15.54
CA GLU A 43 7.73 12.34 -14.54
C GLU A 43 7.24 13.64 -15.19
N LYS A 44 6.20 14.23 -14.58
CA LYS A 44 5.67 15.52 -14.96
C LYS A 44 5.25 16.30 -13.71
N ASP A 45 5.62 17.57 -13.67
CA ASP A 45 5.27 18.50 -12.58
C ASP A 45 5.63 17.95 -11.18
N GLY A 46 6.79 17.26 -11.09
CA GLY A 46 7.28 16.68 -9.84
C GLY A 46 6.54 15.43 -9.36
N ALA A 47 5.82 14.74 -10.25
CA ALA A 47 5.13 13.49 -9.89
C ALA A 47 5.09 12.51 -11.06
N GLN A 48 4.82 11.25 -10.74
CA GLN A 48 4.63 10.17 -11.71
C GLN A 48 3.29 9.47 -11.43
N VAL A 49 2.34 9.67 -12.33
CA VAL A 49 1.06 8.97 -12.32
C VAL A 49 1.20 7.51 -12.79
N LEU A 50 0.15 6.73 -12.65
CA LEU A 50 0.10 5.36 -13.18
C LEU A 50 0.17 5.37 -14.71
N LYS A 51 0.87 4.39 -15.28
CA LYS A 51 0.64 4.03 -16.69
C LYS A 51 -0.79 3.54 -16.88
N PRO A 52 -1.36 3.68 -18.10
CA PRO A 52 -2.65 3.08 -18.39
C PRO A 52 -2.70 1.61 -17.99
N ILE A 53 -3.81 1.19 -17.42
CA ILE A 53 -4.05 -0.20 -17.03
C ILE A 53 -5.03 -0.78 -18.06
N PRO A 54 -4.53 -1.43 -19.12
CA PRO A 54 -5.40 -2.02 -20.13
C PRO A 54 -6.20 -3.17 -19.51
N ASN A 55 -7.45 -3.32 -19.91
CA ASN A 55 -8.34 -4.40 -19.48
C ASN A 55 -8.47 -4.49 -17.94
N LEU A 56 -8.56 -3.34 -17.26
CA LEU A 56 -8.68 -3.32 -15.78
C LEU A 56 -9.91 -4.12 -15.33
N ASP A 57 -11.05 -3.98 -16.01
CA ASP A 57 -12.29 -4.68 -15.62
C ASP A 57 -12.14 -6.21 -15.69
N ASP A 58 -11.48 -6.74 -16.72
CA ASP A 58 -11.19 -8.18 -16.84
C ASP A 58 -10.26 -8.64 -15.72
N LEU A 59 -9.24 -7.84 -15.39
CA LEU A 59 -8.32 -8.13 -14.29
C LEU A 59 -9.02 -8.14 -12.94
N LEU A 60 -9.94 -7.20 -12.70
CA LEU A 60 -10.71 -7.12 -11.46
C LEU A 60 -11.71 -8.28 -11.33
N ALA A 61 -12.36 -8.67 -12.44
CA ALA A 61 -13.23 -9.85 -12.47
C ALA A 61 -12.43 -11.11 -12.10
N ARG A 62 -11.27 -11.31 -12.73
CA ARG A 62 -10.36 -12.42 -12.42
C ARG A 62 -9.88 -12.43 -10.97
N ALA A 63 -9.51 -11.26 -10.44
CA ALA A 63 -9.09 -11.11 -9.04
C ALA A 63 -10.21 -11.55 -8.08
N ARG A 64 -11.44 -11.14 -8.34
CA ARG A 64 -12.60 -11.55 -7.55
C ARG A 64 -12.85 -13.06 -7.63
N ASP A 65 -12.76 -13.65 -8.82
CA ASP A 65 -12.93 -15.11 -9.02
C ASP A 65 -11.86 -15.92 -8.28
N HIS A 66 -10.65 -15.37 -8.11
CA HIS A 66 -9.58 -15.94 -7.29
C HIS A 66 -9.74 -15.70 -5.77
N GLY A 67 -10.76 -14.96 -5.34
CA GLY A 67 -10.99 -14.64 -3.92
C GLY A 67 -10.07 -13.55 -3.36
N VAL A 68 -9.54 -12.69 -4.21
CA VAL A 68 -8.77 -11.50 -3.80
C VAL A 68 -9.70 -10.51 -3.10
N PHE A 69 -9.28 -9.96 -1.97
CA PHE A 69 -10.07 -8.99 -1.19
C PHE A 69 -10.02 -7.57 -1.78
N GLY A 70 -8.87 -7.18 -2.29
CA GLY A 70 -8.69 -5.81 -2.76
C GLY A 70 -7.46 -5.67 -3.66
N THR A 71 -7.16 -4.44 -4.03
CA THR A 71 -6.09 -4.13 -4.97
C THR A 71 -5.10 -3.13 -4.42
N LYS A 72 -3.95 -2.97 -5.07
CA LYS A 72 -2.96 -1.95 -4.76
C LYS A 72 -2.43 -1.31 -6.05
N MET A 73 -2.27 0.02 -6.05
CA MET A 73 -1.74 0.79 -7.16
C MET A 73 -0.84 1.91 -6.65
N ARG A 74 0.40 2.01 -7.19
CA ARG A 74 1.44 2.93 -6.71
C ARG A 74 1.73 4.03 -7.71
N SER A 75 1.63 5.28 -7.26
CA SER A 75 2.18 6.48 -7.91
C SER A 75 3.30 7.09 -7.07
N VAL A 76 4.07 8.02 -7.61
CA VAL A 76 5.18 8.68 -6.89
C VAL A 76 5.04 10.19 -6.96
N ILE A 77 5.23 10.86 -5.84
CA ILE A 77 5.22 12.30 -5.66
C ILE A 77 6.62 12.72 -5.20
N LYS A 78 7.28 13.59 -5.96
CA LYS A 78 8.60 14.14 -5.63
C LYS A 78 8.53 15.58 -5.14
N LEU A 79 7.51 16.33 -5.59
CA LEU A 79 7.33 17.73 -5.21
C LEU A 79 5.84 18.03 -4.94
N PRO A 80 5.53 18.99 -4.07
CA PRO A 80 4.17 19.51 -3.96
C PRO A 80 3.76 20.24 -5.25
N GLY A 81 2.46 20.36 -5.52
CA GLY A 81 1.94 21.12 -6.66
C GLY A 81 0.95 20.35 -7.52
N SER A 82 0.84 20.74 -8.80
CA SER A 82 -0.16 20.18 -9.72
C SER A 82 0.04 18.70 -10.04
N GLY A 83 1.28 18.22 -10.07
CA GLY A 83 1.58 16.81 -10.27
C GLY A 83 1.06 15.92 -9.13
N LEU A 84 1.16 16.37 -7.89
CA LEU A 84 0.57 15.69 -6.74
C LEU A 84 -0.96 15.60 -6.88
N GLN A 85 -1.63 16.69 -7.27
CA GLN A 85 -3.08 16.67 -7.47
C GLN A 85 -3.48 15.68 -8.58
N ALA A 86 -2.73 15.65 -9.70
CA ALA A 86 -2.97 14.71 -10.79
C ALA A 86 -2.82 13.24 -10.34
N VAL A 87 -1.86 12.95 -9.44
CA VAL A 87 -1.72 11.62 -8.82
C VAL A 87 -2.95 11.26 -8.02
N VAL A 88 -3.42 12.14 -7.15
CA VAL A 88 -4.59 11.86 -6.29
C VAL A 88 -5.84 11.68 -7.14
N ASP A 89 -6.07 12.56 -8.12
CA ASP A 89 -7.24 12.48 -9.01
C ASP A 89 -7.28 11.15 -9.77
N GLN A 90 -6.16 10.74 -10.38
CA GLN A 90 -6.07 9.45 -11.08
C GLN A 90 -6.28 8.26 -10.14
N GLN A 91 -5.67 8.29 -8.94
CA GLN A 91 -5.81 7.21 -7.97
C GLN A 91 -7.27 7.03 -7.54
N PHE A 92 -8.02 8.12 -7.32
CA PHE A 92 -9.44 8.05 -6.99
C PHE A 92 -10.31 7.66 -8.20
N GLU A 93 -9.97 8.06 -9.41
CA GLU A 93 -10.65 7.59 -10.62
C GLU A 93 -10.56 6.06 -10.75
N VAL A 94 -9.36 5.50 -10.64
CA VAL A 94 -9.15 4.04 -10.69
C VAL A 94 -9.78 3.35 -9.48
N ALA A 95 -9.72 3.97 -8.29
CA ALA A 95 -10.35 3.43 -7.09
C ALA A 95 -11.86 3.24 -7.24
N ARG A 96 -12.57 4.17 -7.92
CA ARG A 96 -14.02 4.03 -8.20
C ARG A 96 -14.31 2.81 -9.09
N GLN A 97 -13.47 2.52 -10.10
CA GLN A 97 -13.62 1.31 -10.92
C GLN A 97 -13.43 0.04 -10.09
N ILE A 98 -12.43 0.03 -9.19
CA ILE A 98 -12.15 -1.09 -8.29
C ILE A 98 -13.31 -1.32 -7.31
N LEU A 99 -13.84 -0.23 -6.73
CA LEU A 99 -15.01 -0.29 -5.84
C LEU A 99 -16.26 -0.80 -6.57
N ALA A 100 -16.49 -0.37 -7.82
CA ALA A 100 -17.60 -0.85 -8.64
C ALA A 100 -17.47 -2.37 -8.94
N ALA A 101 -16.27 -2.91 -8.99
CA ALA A 101 -16.03 -4.35 -9.12
C ALA A 101 -16.19 -5.13 -7.77
N GLY A 102 -16.50 -4.44 -6.66
CA GLY A 102 -16.69 -5.05 -5.35
C GLY A 102 -15.39 -5.37 -4.60
N LEU A 103 -14.28 -4.75 -4.96
CA LEU A 103 -12.96 -4.91 -4.34
C LEU A 103 -12.56 -3.65 -3.57
N VAL A 104 -11.72 -3.78 -2.55
CA VAL A 104 -11.22 -2.65 -1.76
C VAL A 104 -9.91 -2.12 -2.34
N PRO A 105 -9.84 -0.88 -2.85
CA PRO A 105 -8.60 -0.32 -3.35
C PRO A 105 -7.66 0.13 -2.21
N ILE A 106 -6.37 -0.18 -2.33
CA ILE A 106 -5.29 0.48 -1.60
C ILE A 106 -4.73 1.58 -2.52
N ILE A 107 -5.02 2.81 -2.20
CA ILE A 107 -4.52 4.03 -2.84
C ILE A 107 -3.11 4.29 -2.32
N GLU A 108 -2.08 4.25 -3.18
CA GLU A 108 -0.66 4.37 -2.78
C GLU A 108 0.03 5.54 -3.50
N PRO A 109 -0.25 6.80 -3.12
CA PRO A 109 0.47 7.98 -3.59
C PRO A 109 1.74 8.16 -2.74
N GLU A 110 2.82 7.47 -3.09
CA GLU A 110 4.09 7.49 -2.38
C GLU A 110 4.77 8.85 -2.50
N VAL A 111 5.05 9.53 -1.40
CA VAL A 111 5.94 10.69 -1.37
C VAL A 111 7.38 10.18 -1.27
N ASP A 112 8.25 10.63 -2.18
CA ASP A 112 9.67 10.26 -2.20
C ASP A 112 10.34 10.76 -0.91
N ILE A 113 10.99 9.86 -0.16
CA ILE A 113 11.68 10.21 1.09
C ILE A 113 12.84 11.19 0.89
N HIS A 114 13.36 11.30 -0.35
CA HIS A 114 14.42 12.22 -0.73
C HIS A 114 13.89 13.54 -1.30
N SER A 115 12.58 13.77 -1.29
CA SER A 115 12.01 15.03 -1.73
C SER A 115 12.57 16.19 -0.90
N PRO A 116 13.05 17.26 -1.54
CA PRO A 116 13.54 18.46 -0.82
C PRO A 116 12.40 19.24 -0.13
N GLU A 117 11.13 18.96 -0.50
CA GLU A 117 9.94 19.58 0.07
C GLU A 117 8.99 18.51 0.65
N LYS A 118 9.54 17.40 1.19
CA LYS A 118 8.77 16.25 1.65
C LYS A 118 7.62 16.64 2.59
N GLY A 119 7.88 17.34 3.68
CA GLY A 119 6.85 17.73 4.65
C GLY A 119 5.71 18.55 4.02
N LYS A 120 6.04 19.47 3.11
CA LYS A 120 5.02 20.27 2.39
C LYS A 120 4.21 19.42 1.41
N ALA A 121 4.85 18.45 0.74
CA ALA A 121 4.15 17.51 -0.12
C ALA A 121 3.20 16.60 0.69
N GLU A 122 3.61 16.19 1.89
CA GLU A 122 2.79 15.36 2.78
C GLU A 122 1.56 16.11 3.30
N GLU A 123 1.70 17.38 3.69
CA GLU A 123 0.56 18.22 4.08
C GLU A 123 -0.43 18.40 2.93
N GLN A 124 0.07 18.78 1.74
CA GLN A 124 -0.77 18.91 0.55
C GLN A 124 -1.45 17.59 0.17
N LEU A 125 -0.73 16.46 0.29
CA LEU A 125 -1.27 15.13 0.04
C LEU A 125 -2.40 14.80 1.01
N LYS A 126 -2.21 15.06 2.31
CA LYS A 126 -3.26 14.83 3.32
C LYS A 126 -4.54 15.55 2.94
N GLU A 127 -4.46 16.85 2.62
CA GLU A 127 -5.63 17.63 2.23
C GLU A 127 -6.29 17.11 0.93
N ALA A 128 -5.49 16.72 -0.06
CA ALA A 128 -6.01 16.18 -1.32
C ALA A 128 -6.70 14.83 -1.11
N LEU A 129 -6.15 13.97 -0.24
CA LEU A 129 -6.75 12.68 0.12
C LEU A 129 -8.06 12.87 0.87
N LEU A 130 -8.16 13.80 1.83
CA LEU A 130 -9.41 14.10 2.54
C LEU A 130 -10.51 14.50 1.55
N ARG A 131 -10.22 15.43 0.63
CA ARG A 131 -11.18 15.82 -0.42
C ARG A 131 -11.59 14.63 -1.31
N GLY A 132 -10.64 13.76 -1.66
CA GLY A 132 -10.92 12.55 -2.43
C GLY A 132 -11.83 11.57 -1.70
N LEU A 133 -11.59 11.37 -0.41
CA LEU A 133 -12.41 10.51 0.47
C LEU A 133 -13.83 11.05 0.63
N ASP A 134 -13.97 12.36 0.84
CA ASP A 134 -15.28 13.01 0.93
C ASP A 134 -16.12 12.83 -0.33
N SER A 135 -15.46 12.74 -1.50
CA SER A 135 -16.11 12.55 -2.81
C SER A 135 -16.54 11.12 -3.13
N LEU A 136 -16.21 10.15 -2.29
CA LEU A 136 -16.70 8.77 -2.44
C LEU A 136 -18.19 8.67 -2.04
N ASP A 137 -18.90 7.72 -2.64
CA ASP A 137 -20.30 7.47 -2.29
C ASP A 137 -20.45 6.84 -0.89
N ASP A 138 -21.64 6.91 -0.33
CA ASP A 138 -21.95 6.26 0.92
C ASP A 138 -21.76 4.73 0.82
N GLY A 139 -21.14 4.16 1.84
CA GLY A 139 -20.82 2.72 1.89
C GLY A 139 -19.56 2.32 1.12
N GLN A 140 -18.94 3.22 0.36
CA GLN A 140 -17.64 2.98 -0.24
C GLN A 140 -16.53 3.20 0.78
N SER A 141 -15.53 2.30 0.78
CA SER A 141 -14.38 2.39 1.68
C SER A 141 -13.10 1.99 0.96
N VAL A 142 -12.01 2.66 1.30
CA VAL A 142 -10.68 2.44 0.72
C VAL A 142 -9.65 2.18 1.81
N MET A 143 -8.51 1.66 1.44
CA MET A 143 -7.29 1.70 2.25
C MET A 143 -6.31 2.71 1.65
N LEU A 144 -5.50 3.31 2.51
CA LEU A 144 -4.43 4.21 2.10
C LEU A 144 -3.08 3.58 2.43
N LYS A 145 -2.13 3.67 1.51
CA LYS A 145 -0.75 3.26 1.74
C LYS A 145 0.16 4.45 1.50
N LEU A 146 0.74 4.97 2.57
CA LEU A 146 1.42 6.27 2.58
C LEU A 146 2.88 6.12 3.00
N THR A 147 3.71 7.07 2.58
CA THR A 147 5.07 7.22 3.09
C THR A 147 5.01 7.59 4.57
N LEU A 148 5.92 7.05 5.38
CA LEU A 148 6.09 7.47 6.78
C LEU A 148 6.37 8.97 6.83
N PRO A 149 5.53 9.78 7.49
CA PRO A 149 5.63 11.23 7.45
C PRO A 149 6.78 11.78 8.29
N ASP A 150 7.17 13.02 8.00
CA ASP A 150 8.15 13.74 8.81
C ASP A 150 7.54 14.25 10.12
N GLU A 151 6.27 14.65 10.08
CA GLU A 151 5.51 15.06 11.27
C GLU A 151 4.77 13.86 11.87
N ASN A 152 4.96 13.61 13.15
CA ASN A 152 4.30 12.53 13.86
C ASN A 152 2.77 12.73 13.87
N ASN A 153 2.03 11.67 13.56
CA ASN A 153 0.57 11.68 13.50
C ASN A 153 -0.06 12.61 12.44
N LEU A 154 0.70 13.05 11.43
CA LEU A 154 0.20 13.89 10.35
C LEU A 154 -1.08 13.33 9.70
N TYR A 155 -1.17 12.00 9.56
CA TYR A 155 -2.28 11.31 8.90
C TYR A 155 -3.39 10.84 9.85
N ARG A 156 -3.44 11.38 11.09
CA ARG A 156 -4.44 10.96 12.06
C ARG A 156 -5.88 11.15 11.58
N GLU A 157 -6.17 12.26 10.92
CA GLU A 157 -7.50 12.52 10.34
C GLU A 157 -7.87 11.47 9.27
N LEU A 158 -6.89 10.96 8.51
CA LEU A 158 -7.11 9.89 7.54
C LEU A 158 -7.35 8.54 8.24
N VAL A 159 -6.66 8.29 9.35
CA VAL A 159 -6.86 7.06 10.16
C VAL A 159 -8.28 7.03 10.76
N GLU A 160 -8.77 8.18 11.20
CA GLU A 160 -10.08 8.34 11.84
C GLU A 160 -11.25 8.54 10.82
N HIS A 161 -10.93 8.67 9.52
CA HIS A 161 -11.93 8.95 8.49
C HIS A 161 -12.85 7.75 8.25
N PRO A 162 -14.20 7.93 8.24
CA PRO A 162 -15.17 6.84 8.18
C PRO A 162 -15.12 6.00 6.90
N LYS A 163 -14.58 6.55 5.81
CA LYS A 163 -14.40 5.83 4.53
C LYS A 163 -13.01 5.18 4.39
N VAL A 164 -12.19 5.18 5.44
CA VAL A 164 -10.87 4.54 5.46
C VAL A 164 -10.90 3.29 6.33
N VAL A 165 -10.76 2.14 5.70
CA VAL A 165 -10.66 0.85 6.42
C VAL A 165 -9.37 0.76 7.22
N ARG A 166 -8.26 1.20 6.64
CA ARG A 166 -6.94 1.20 7.28
C ARG A 166 -5.96 2.12 6.54
N VAL A 167 -5.15 2.84 7.30
CA VAL A 167 -3.94 3.47 6.80
C VAL A 167 -2.77 2.53 7.06
N VAL A 168 -2.00 2.22 6.03
CA VAL A 168 -0.77 1.44 6.13
C VAL A 168 0.42 2.27 5.64
N ALA A 169 1.60 2.08 6.21
CA ALA A 169 2.81 2.79 5.82
C ALA A 169 3.73 1.93 4.96
N LEU A 170 4.29 2.51 3.90
CA LEU A 170 5.42 1.95 3.17
C LEU A 170 6.75 2.39 3.82
N SER A 171 7.82 1.59 3.65
CA SER A 171 9.15 1.96 4.18
C SER A 171 9.90 2.99 3.33
N GLY A 172 9.51 3.19 2.06
CA GLY A 172 10.01 4.25 1.18
C GLY A 172 11.50 4.21 0.82
N GLY A 173 12.28 3.36 1.48
CA GLY A 173 13.74 3.30 1.38
C GLY A 173 14.44 3.52 2.72
N TYR A 174 13.71 3.85 3.78
CA TYR A 174 14.25 3.75 5.14
C TYR A 174 14.67 2.32 5.43
N ASN A 175 15.75 2.14 6.20
CA ASN A 175 16.09 0.85 6.79
C ASN A 175 14.99 0.43 7.80
N ARG A 176 15.05 -0.82 8.27
CA ARG A 176 14.00 -1.36 9.14
C ARG A 176 13.84 -0.59 10.43
N ASP A 177 14.95 -0.25 11.09
CA ASP A 177 14.92 0.40 12.40
C ASP A 177 14.34 1.81 12.28
N ASP A 178 14.83 2.62 11.34
CA ASP A 178 14.28 3.96 11.08
C ASP A 178 12.79 3.91 10.68
N ALA A 179 12.41 2.92 9.87
CA ALA A 179 11.01 2.74 9.46
C ALA A 179 10.12 2.35 10.66
N CYS A 180 10.60 1.48 11.56
CA CYS A 180 9.88 1.10 12.77
C CYS A 180 9.75 2.26 13.75
N ASP A 181 10.80 3.06 13.97
CA ASP A 181 10.77 4.23 14.85
C ASP A 181 9.76 5.27 14.36
N LYS A 182 9.80 5.58 13.06
CA LYS A 182 8.81 6.49 12.44
C LYS A 182 7.38 5.93 12.54
N LEU A 183 7.20 4.63 12.31
CA LEU A 183 5.90 3.98 12.38
C LEU A 183 5.32 4.05 13.79
N ALA A 184 6.12 3.74 14.81
CA ALA A 184 5.70 3.77 16.22
C ALA A 184 5.24 5.17 16.67
N ALA A 185 5.71 6.25 16.02
CA ALA A 185 5.29 7.62 16.27
C ALA A 185 3.99 8.03 15.54
N ASN A 186 3.38 7.10 14.78
CA ASN A 186 2.18 7.36 13.97
C ASN A 186 1.03 6.42 14.39
N HIS A 187 0.27 6.83 15.41
CA HIS A 187 -0.78 6.00 16.03
C HIS A 187 -1.89 5.59 15.06
N GLY A 188 -2.26 4.31 15.11
CA GLY A 188 -3.30 3.72 14.27
C GLY A 188 -2.87 3.39 12.85
N VAL A 189 -1.61 3.68 12.47
CA VAL A 189 -1.01 3.26 11.21
C VAL A 189 -0.29 1.93 11.42
N ILE A 190 -0.42 0.99 10.49
CA ILE A 190 0.31 -0.27 10.53
C ILE A 190 1.29 -0.39 9.36
N ALA A 191 2.29 -1.26 9.48
CA ALA A 191 3.27 -1.46 8.41
C ALA A 191 2.70 -2.18 7.19
N SER A 192 3.13 -1.73 6.01
CA SER A 192 3.06 -2.48 4.75
C SER A 192 4.45 -2.47 4.08
N PHE A 193 5.42 -3.03 4.80
CA PHE A 193 6.81 -3.03 4.40
C PHE A 193 7.12 -4.23 3.50
N SER A 194 7.95 -4.00 2.47
CA SER A 194 8.53 -5.04 1.64
C SER A 194 10.04 -5.10 1.89
N ARG A 195 10.79 -4.11 1.44
CA ARG A 195 12.26 -4.09 1.59
C ARG A 195 12.72 -4.13 3.04
N ALA A 196 12.11 -3.35 3.92
CA ALA A 196 12.43 -3.37 5.35
C ALA A 196 12.07 -4.72 6.02
N LEU A 197 11.02 -5.42 5.54
CA LEU A 197 10.70 -6.77 6.02
C LEU A 197 11.77 -7.79 5.63
N THR A 198 12.26 -7.73 4.39
CA THR A 198 13.20 -8.71 3.84
C THR A 198 14.68 -8.33 4.03
N GLU A 199 14.95 -7.22 4.72
CA GLU A 199 16.30 -6.80 5.05
C GLU A 199 17.04 -7.86 5.87
N GLY A 200 18.25 -8.23 5.43
CA GLY A 200 19.04 -9.28 6.05
C GLY A 200 18.72 -10.71 5.63
N LEU A 201 17.70 -10.93 4.76
CA LEU A 201 17.43 -12.24 4.17
C LEU A 201 18.31 -12.45 2.93
N THR A 202 18.92 -13.63 2.83
CA THR A 202 19.73 -14.04 1.67
C THR A 202 19.43 -15.49 1.29
N ALA A 203 19.67 -15.84 0.02
CA ALA A 203 19.49 -17.20 -0.48
C ALA A 203 20.52 -18.22 0.07
N GLN A 204 21.56 -17.74 0.74
CA GLN A 204 22.65 -18.57 1.31
C GLN A 204 22.37 -18.99 2.75
N GLN A 205 21.33 -18.41 3.39
CA GLN A 205 20.94 -18.79 4.75
C GLN A 205 20.35 -20.21 4.75
N SER A 206 20.58 -20.95 5.85
CA SER A 206 19.80 -22.15 6.15
C SER A 206 18.34 -21.80 6.41
N ASP A 207 17.44 -22.76 6.34
CA ASP A 207 16.03 -22.57 6.66
C ASP A 207 15.83 -22.05 8.09
N GLU A 208 16.63 -22.50 9.02
CA GLU A 208 16.59 -22.06 10.43
C GLU A 208 17.01 -20.59 10.56
N GLU A 209 18.12 -20.20 9.92
CA GLU A 209 18.62 -18.82 9.92
C GLU A 209 17.64 -17.89 9.21
N PHE A 210 17.08 -18.31 8.07
CA PHE A 210 16.09 -17.56 7.32
C PHE A 210 14.84 -17.31 8.18
N ASN A 211 14.30 -18.36 8.77
CA ASN A 211 13.10 -18.27 9.61
C ASN A 211 13.35 -17.39 10.85
N ALA A 212 14.49 -17.54 11.52
CA ALA A 212 14.83 -16.71 12.68
C ALA A 212 14.95 -15.22 12.31
N THR A 213 15.60 -14.91 11.19
CA THR A 213 15.75 -13.52 10.68
C THR A 213 14.39 -12.92 10.30
N LEU A 214 13.55 -13.68 9.60
CA LEU A 214 12.22 -13.23 9.20
C LEU A 214 11.30 -13.03 10.42
N ASP A 215 11.34 -13.93 11.38
CA ASP A 215 10.52 -13.87 12.59
C ASP A 215 10.88 -12.66 13.48
N ALA A 216 12.18 -12.39 13.63
CA ALA A 216 12.66 -11.19 14.30
C ALA A 216 12.20 -9.90 13.60
N ALA A 217 12.28 -9.86 12.26
CA ALA A 217 11.80 -8.73 11.47
C ALA A 217 10.29 -8.51 11.65
N ILE A 218 9.49 -9.58 11.55
CA ILE A 218 8.03 -9.52 11.74
C ILE A 218 7.71 -9.02 13.15
N THR A 219 8.39 -9.54 14.17
CA THR A 219 8.16 -9.17 15.58
C THR A 219 8.41 -7.67 15.81
N ASN A 220 9.52 -7.14 15.30
CA ASN A 220 9.84 -5.71 15.42
C ASN A 220 8.81 -4.83 14.72
N ILE A 221 8.47 -5.18 13.48
CA ILE A 221 7.50 -4.42 12.68
C ILE A 221 6.09 -4.50 13.29
N ALA A 222 5.68 -5.67 13.79
CA ALA A 222 4.40 -5.82 14.47
C ALA A 222 4.33 -4.99 15.75
N LYS A 223 5.41 -4.94 16.54
CA LYS A 223 5.50 -4.08 17.73
C LYS A 223 5.33 -2.61 17.37
N ALA A 224 6.00 -2.13 16.33
CA ALA A 224 5.88 -0.75 15.85
C ALA A 224 4.48 -0.42 15.27
N SER A 225 3.71 -1.43 14.86
CA SER A 225 2.34 -1.28 14.33
C SER A 225 1.25 -1.29 15.41
N ASN A 226 1.60 -1.53 16.66
CA ASN A 226 0.64 -1.65 17.78
C ASN A 226 0.64 -0.38 18.66
N THR A 227 0.54 0.78 18.05
CA THR A 227 0.60 2.10 18.71
C THR A 227 -0.68 2.92 18.55
#